data_26d016c15bca1d5475cbe75220a60f97
#
_entry.id   26d016c15bca1d5475cbe75220a60f97
#
_cell.length_a   1.000
_cell.length_b   1.000
_cell.length_c   1.000
_cell.angle_alpha   90.00
_cell.angle_beta   90.00
_cell.angle_gamma   90.00
#
_symmetry.space_group_name_H-M   'P 1'
#
loop_
_entity.id
_entity.type
_entity.pdbx_description
1 polymer ?
#
loop_
_entity_poly.entity_id
_entity_poly.type
_entity_poly.pdbx_seq_one_letter_code
_entity_poly.pdbx_strand_id
1 'polypeptide(L)'
;MQKNDFFTKPLWALFLILMGFCTSCDEQDGKPVEMRMKDFTTTLDSLSTQRVGVQDLQRIKQQYGRFFDIWFSEIMDYSKFRGYPDSIIAQRFSYWVQTNKQVFLWIKKHYEKNTSWRTDLNTMWGKLSYRLPKTPQPTLVSYFSQFSNFNTFVDSSKSQGLILGFSKEMFMNDTFPLYAMLDVPGFYNRYNNTEQIPTMLIWNYLKSQYESKHNPKNMLEQAVFEGKIWALLLDMQDGNDEFINLGYSEEEWAMMERDQGQMWKLFLEQKALYSNDFNVYRRYFVYGDKTFGPGIPPECPPMIGSFVGTRIIQRYLQEVDVTWEELFDEYDANKILRLSGYNPVK
;
A
#
# COMPACT_ATOMS: atom_id res chain seq x y z
N MET A 1 -47.40 -16.34 70.46
CA MET A 1 -46.56 -17.37 69.85
C MET A 1 -46.98 -17.51 68.38
N GLN A 2 -46.39 -16.82 67.48
CA GLN A 2 -46.47 -17.09 66.01
C GLN A 2 -45.17 -16.62 65.39
N LYS A 3 -44.46 -17.61 64.80
CA LYS A 3 -43.20 -17.35 64.02
C LYS A 3 -43.58 -16.82 62.65
N ASN A 4 -42.96 -15.73 62.24
CA ASN A 4 -42.98 -15.26 60.87
C ASN A 4 -41.66 -15.66 60.22
N ASP A 5 -41.73 -16.59 59.28
CA ASP A 5 -40.65 -16.97 58.40
C ASP A 5 -40.62 -15.95 57.24
N PHE A 6 -39.59 -15.11 57.17
CA PHE A 6 -39.30 -14.31 55.99
C PHE A 6 -38.47 -15.10 55.00
N PHE A 7 -39.07 -15.41 53.84
CA PHE A 7 -38.43 -16.00 52.68
C PHE A 7 -37.35 -15.07 52.11
N THR A 8 -36.10 -15.44 52.23
CA THR A 8 -34.99 -14.87 51.48
C THR A 8 -34.98 -15.46 50.08
N LYS A 9 -35.36 -14.68 49.09
CA LYS A 9 -35.17 -15.01 47.67
C LYS A 9 -33.69 -14.80 47.32
N PRO A 10 -33.04 -15.70 46.56
CA PRO A 10 -31.63 -15.59 46.26
C PRO A 10 -31.36 -14.50 45.21
N LEU A 11 -30.43 -13.63 45.54
CA LEU A 11 -29.89 -12.51 44.73
C LEU A 11 -29.00 -12.94 43.54
N TRP A 12 -29.09 -14.22 43.15
CA TRP A 12 -28.22 -14.81 42.11
C TRP A 12 -28.78 -14.74 40.69
N ALA A 13 -30.02 -14.28 40.51
CA ALA A 13 -30.63 -14.19 39.16
C ALA A 13 -30.36 -12.90 38.40
N LEU A 14 -29.69 -11.89 39.03
CA LEU A 14 -29.39 -10.58 38.40
C LEU A 14 -27.97 -10.49 37.84
N PHE A 15 -27.11 -11.51 38.02
CA PHE A 15 -25.72 -11.48 37.58
C PHE A 15 -25.47 -12.18 36.22
N LEU A 16 -26.47 -12.83 35.63
CA LEU A 16 -26.37 -13.58 34.39
C LEU A 16 -26.85 -12.83 33.14
N ILE A 17 -27.32 -11.58 33.25
CA ILE A 17 -27.79 -10.78 32.13
C ILE A 17 -26.73 -9.74 31.67
N LEU A 18 -25.65 -9.59 32.41
CA LEU A 18 -24.60 -8.57 32.09
C LEU A 18 -23.33 -9.14 31.40
N MET A 19 -23.31 -10.43 31.04
CA MET A 19 -22.21 -11.03 30.28
C MET A 19 -22.53 -11.31 28.81
N GLY A 20 -23.58 -10.71 28.24
CA GLY A 20 -24.03 -10.93 26.87
C GLY A 20 -23.76 -9.81 25.88
N PHE A 21 -22.98 -8.78 26.23
CA PHE A 21 -22.76 -7.60 25.35
C PHE A 21 -21.31 -7.26 25.10
N CYS A 22 -20.41 -8.22 25.03
CA CYS A 22 -19.01 -7.97 24.65
C CYS A 22 -18.53 -8.83 23.47
N THR A 23 -19.40 -9.17 22.51
CA THR A 23 -18.98 -9.89 21.29
C THR A 23 -19.56 -9.29 20.03
N SER A 24 -19.54 -7.97 19.86
CA SER A 24 -19.99 -7.35 18.60
C SER A 24 -19.11 -6.18 18.12
N CYS A 25 -17.82 -6.15 18.48
CA CYS A 25 -16.90 -5.16 17.89
C CYS A 25 -16.26 -5.63 16.58
N ASP A 26 -16.26 -6.93 16.27
CA ASP A 26 -15.59 -7.46 15.06
C ASP A 26 -16.44 -7.46 13.78
N GLU A 27 -17.77 -7.31 13.88
CA GLU A 27 -18.63 -7.31 12.68
C GLU A 27 -18.69 -5.98 11.92
N GLN A 28 -18.21 -4.88 12.52
CA GLN A 28 -18.33 -3.54 11.95
C GLN A 28 -17.14 -3.13 11.07
N ASP A 29 -16.08 -3.91 10.95
CA ASP A 29 -14.83 -3.47 10.31
C ASP A 29 -14.51 -4.16 8.97
N GLY A 30 -15.40 -4.97 8.47
CA GLY A 30 -15.21 -5.71 7.22
C GLY A 30 -14.53 -7.07 7.40
N LYS A 31 -15.09 -8.11 6.76
CA LYS A 31 -14.54 -9.47 6.82
C LYS A 31 -13.36 -9.62 5.88
N PRO A 32 -12.31 -10.38 6.25
CA PRO A 32 -11.21 -10.69 5.34
C PRO A 32 -11.71 -11.23 4.00
N VAL A 33 -11.12 -10.77 2.91
CA VAL A 33 -11.46 -11.19 1.54
C VAL A 33 -10.38 -12.10 1.01
N GLU A 34 -10.67 -13.37 0.79
CA GLU A 34 -9.69 -14.28 0.21
C GLU A 34 -9.51 -13.98 -1.28
N MET A 35 -8.28 -13.54 -1.65
CA MET A 35 -7.93 -13.21 -3.02
C MET A 35 -7.42 -14.43 -3.77
N ARG A 36 -7.88 -14.57 -5.02
CA ARG A 36 -7.26 -15.51 -5.95
C ARG A 36 -5.85 -15.05 -6.27
N MET A 37 -4.85 -15.90 -6.00
CA MET A 37 -3.45 -15.61 -6.28
C MET A 37 -2.92 -16.44 -7.44
N LYS A 38 -2.18 -15.80 -8.34
CA LYS A 38 -1.36 -16.42 -9.39
C LYS A 38 0.12 -16.13 -9.11
N ASP A 39 0.88 -17.15 -8.79
CA ASP A 39 2.32 -17.01 -8.52
C ASP A 39 3.12 -17.24 -9.81
N PHE A 40 3.41 -16.14 -10.51
CA PHE A 40 4.18 -16.18 -11.74
C PHE A 40 5.67 -16.44 -11.47
N THR A 41 6.21 -16.00 -10.34
CA THR A 41 7.60 -16.27 -9.95
C THR A 41 7.86 -17.76 -9.79
N THR A 42 6.93 -18.50 -9.19
CA THR A 42 7.02 -19.98 -9.10
C THR A 42 6.96 -20.64 -10.48
N THR A 43 6.19 -20.07 -11.42
CA THR A 43 6.18 -20.55 -12.81
C THR A 43 7.55 -20.33 -13.47
N LEU A 44 8.17 -19.16 -13.27
CA LEU A 44 9.52 -18.89 -13.78
C LEU A 44 10.57 -19.80 -13.16
N ASP A 45 10.51 -20.08 -11.85
CA ASP A 45 11.39 -21.03 -11.17
C ASP A 45 11.30 -22.42 -11.81
N SER A 46 10.09 -22.93 -12.04
CA SER A 46 9.88 -24.23 -12.71
C SER A 46 10.48 -24.27 -14.13
N LEU A 47 10.35 -23.19 -14.88
CA LEU A 47 10.91 -23.07 -16.24
C LEU A 47 12.43 -22.93 -16.26
N SER A 48 13.03 -22.45 -15.17
CA SER A 48 14.49 -22.28 -15.07
C SER A 48 15.28 -23.58 -15.14
N THR A 49 14.61 -24.71 -14.95
CA THR A 49 15.22 -26.06 -14.94
C THR A 49 15.17 -26.77 -16.29
N GLN A 50 14.55 -26.17 -17.30
CA GLN A 50 14.36 -26.77 -18.61
C GLN A 50 14.54 -25.73 -19.74
N ARG A 51 14.64 -26.27 -21.00
CA ARG A 51 14.61 -25.41 -22.19
C ARG A 51 13.17 -24.96 -22.45
N VAL A 52 12.95 -23.64 -22.53
CA VAL A 52 11.62 -23.05 -22.83
C VAL A 52 11.46 -22.91 -24.34
N GLY A 53 10.42 -23.51 -24.90
CA GLY A 53 10.06 -23.43 -26.32
C GLY A 53 8.87 -22.47 -26.57
N VAL A 54 8.49 -22.31 -27.83
CA VAL A 54 7.37 -21.48 -28.26
C VAL A 54 6.05 -21.92 -27.60
N GLN A 55 5.82 -23.24 -27.53
CA GLN A 55 4.61 -23.78 -26.89
C GLN A 55 4.52 -23.45 -25.40
N ASP A 56 5.66 -23.41 -24.71
CA ASP A 56 5.69 -23.00 -23.29
C ASP A 56 5.29 -21.54 -23.13
N LEU A 57 5.81 -20.64 -23.97
CA LEU A 57 5.41 -19.23 -23.96
C LEU A 57 3.92 -19.06 -24.25
N GLN A 58 3.37 -19.78 -25.22
CA GLN A 58 1.95 -19.75 -25.55
C GLN A 58 1.09 -20.23 -24.37
N ARG A 59 1.50 -21.33 -23.70
CA ARG A 59 0.83 -21.83 -22.49
C ARG A 59 0.83 -20.81 -21.36
N ILE A 60 1.98 -20.17 -21.10
CA ILE A 60 2.10 -19.13 -20.07
C ILE A 60 1.20 -17.94 -20.41
N LYS A 61 1.22 -17.49 -21.65
CA LYS A 61 0.36 -16.40 -22.12
C LYS A 61 -1.13 -16.72 -21.92
N GLN A 62 -1.55 -17.94 -22.20
CA GLN A 62 -2.93 -18.37 -21.95
C GLN A 62 -3.27 -18.41 -20.45
N GLN A 63 -2.33 -18.91 -19.61
CA GLN A 63 -2.53 -19.04 -18.16
C GLN A 63 -2.64 -17.67 -17.45
N TYR A 64 -1.82 -16.72 -17.86
CA TYR A 64 -1.71 -15.42 -17.21
C TYR A 64 -2.43 -14.29 -17.95
N GLY A 65 -2.76 -14.47 -19.22
CA GLY A 65 -3.55 -13.55 -20.03
C GLY A 65 -2.93 -12.15 -20.10
N ARG A 66 -3.73 -11.11 -19.87
CA ARG A 66 -3.32 -9.70 -19.93
C ARG A 66 -2.12 -9.39 -19.02
N PHE A 67 -2.04 -10.02 -17.84
CA PHE A 67 -0.87 -9.85 -16.98
C PHE A 67 0.43 -10.19 -17.73
N PHE A 68 0.46 -11.32 -18.46
CA PHE A 68 1.66 -11.71 -19.21
C PHE A 68 2.04 -10.68 -20.28
N ASP A 69 1.06 -10.12 -20.96
CA ASP A 69 1.31 -9.09 -21.98
C ASP A 69 1.92 -7.81 -21.36
N ILE A 70 1.41 -7.36 -20.22
CA ILE A 70 1.95 -6.20 -19.46
C ILE A 70 3.36 -6.52 -18.96
N TRP A 71 3.54 -7.63 -18.28
CA TRP A 71 4.84 -8.05 -17.74
C TRP A 71 5.88 -8.16 -18.84
N PHE A 72 5.53 -8.82 -19.93
CA PHE A 72 6.45 -9.08 -21.03
C PHE A 72 6.81 -7.82 -21.81
N SER A 73 5.84 -6.96 -22.11
CA SER A 73 6.08 -5.77 -22.94
C SER A 73 6.54 -4.55 -22.14
N GLU A 74 6.00 -4.33 -20.93
CA GLU A 74 6.22 -3.09 -20.18
C GLU A 74 7.25 -3.29 -19.06
N ILE A 75 7.10 -4.34 -18.24
CA ILE A 75 7.99 -4.57 -17.10
C ILE A 75 9.35 -5.08 -17.58
N MET A 76 9.37 -6.06 -18.48
CA MET A 76 10.59 -6.68 -18.99
C MET A 76 11.12 -6.04 -20.28
N ASP A 77 10.42 -5.05 -20.83
CA ASP A 77 10.79 -4.33 -22.06
C ASP A 77 11.07 -5.26 -23.27
N TYR A 78 10.31 -6.35 -23.37
CA TYR A 78 10.40 -7.23 -24.54
C TYR A 78 9.69 -6.66 -25.79
N SER A 79 9.05 -5.50 -25.68
CA SER A 79 8.47 -4.76 -26.83
C SER A 79 9.51 -4.48 -27.93
N LYS A 80 10.78 -4.33 -27.57
CA LYS A 80 11.92 -4.20 -28.49
C LYS A 80 12.15 -5.43 -29.38
N PHE A 81 11.58 -6.58 -29.04
CA PHE A 81 11.63 -7.79 -29.89
C PHE A 81 10.38 -7.98 -30.74
N ARG A 82 9.51 -6.96 -30.83
CA ARG A 82 8.35 -6.97 -31.71
C ARG A 82 8.80 -7.19 -33.16
N GLY A 83 8.24 -8.22 -33.83
CA GLY A 83 8.62 -8.59 -35.19
C GLY A 83 9.72 -9.65 -35.28
N TYR A 84 10.34 -10.07 -34.19
CA TYR A 84 11.22 -11.24 -34.20
C TYR A 84 10.39 -12.53 -34.24
N PRO A 85 10.92 -13.61 -34.87
CA PRO A 85 10.29 -14.94 -34.85
C PRO A 85 10.09 -15.42 -33.39
N ASP A 86 8.95 -16.06 -33.11
CA ASP A 86 8.64 -16.61 -31.80
C ASP A 86 9.71 -17.56 -31.25
N SER A 87 10.40 -18.30 -32.14
CA SER A 87 11.51 -19.16 -31.77
C SER A 87 12.70 -18.41 -31.16
N ILE A 88 13.01 -17.24 -31.69
CA ILE A 88 14.08 -16.38 -31.19
C ILE A 88 13.66 -15.77 -29.82
N ILE A 89 12.41 -15.34 -29.68
CA ILE A 89 11.86 -14.85 -28.43
C ILE A 89 11.92 -15.95 -27.36
N ALA A 90 11.47 -17.17 -27.68
CA ALA A 90 11.50 -18.30 -26.77
C ALA A 90 12.93 -18.67 -26.34
N GLN A 91 13.89 -18.65 -27.28
CA GLN A 91 15.31 -18.92 -26.98
C GLN A 91 15.89 -17.89 -26.00
N ARG A 92 15.64 -16.58 -26.22
CA ARG A 92 16.10 -15.51 -25.34
C ARG A 92 15.45 -15.59 -23.97
N PHE A 93 14.16 -15.84 -23.95
CA PHE A 93 13.43 -16.05 -22.70
C PHE A 93 13.95 -17.25 -21.91
N SER A 94 14.19 -18.40 -22.59
CA SER A 94 14.79 -19.58 -21.98
C SER A 94 16.14 -19.29 -21.33
N TYR A 95 17.02 -18.59 -22.04
CA TYR A 95 18.33 -18.18 -21.51
C TYR A 95 18.18 -17.27 -20.28
N TRP A 96 17.31 -16.27 -20.36
CA TRP A 96 17.06 -15.35 -19.28
C TRP A 96 16.51 -16.03 -18.02
N VAL A 97 15.53 -16.93 -18.15
CA VAL A 97 14.95 -17.68 -17.03
C VAL A 97 16.02 -18.56 -16.37
N GLN A 98 16.83 -19.26 -17.16
CA GLN A 98 17.90 -20.12 -16.62
C GLN A 98 19.00 -19.31 -15.91
N THR A 99 19.35 -18.14 -16.42
CA THR A 99 20.33 -17.24 -15.79
C THR A 99 19.85 -16.74 -14.43
N ASN A 100 18.55 -16.55 -14.24
CA ASN A 100 17.96 -16.07 -12.98
C ASN A 100 17.57 -17.18 -12.00
N LYS A 101 17.88 -18.45 -12.29
CA LYS A 101 17.50 -19.60 -11.45
C LYS A 101 17.86 -19.44 -9.98
N GLN A 102 19.05 -18.93 -9.67
CA GLN A 102 19.48 -18.75 -8.29
C GLN A 102 18.66 -17.69 -7.55
N VAL A 103 18.25 -16.64 -8.25
CA VAL A 103 17.38 -15.60 -7.70
C VAL A 103 16.02 -16.16 -7.35
N PHE A 104 15.43 -16.98 -8.23
CA PHE A 104 14.14 -17.63 -7.98
C PHE A 104 14.20 -18.57 -6.77
N LEU A 105 15.29 -19.30 -6.56
CA LEU A 105 15.49 -20.13 -5.38
C LEU A 105 15.57 -19.30 -4.09
N TRP A 106 16.23 -18.15 -4.10
CA TRP A 106 16.27 -17.24 -2.96
C TRP A 106 14.90 -16.66 -2.63
N ILE A 107 14.18 -16.19 -3.65
CA ILE A 107 12.80 -15.67 -3.50
C ILE A 107 11.92 -16.76 -2.89
N LYS A 108 11.94 -17.98 -3.43
CA LYS A 108 11.15 -19.10 -2.93
C LYS A 108 11.41 -19.36 -1.46
N LYS A 109 12.68 -19.48 -1.03
CA LYS A 109 13.06 -19.72 0.37
C LYS A 109 12.61 -18.61 1.30
N HIS A 110 12.65 -17.36 0.83
CA HIS A 110 12.20 -16.21 1.61
C HIS A 110 10.69 -16.26 1.86
N TYR A 111 9.91 -16.45 0.79
CA TYR A 111 8.43 -16.46 0.86
C TYR A 111 7.84 -17.71 1.50
N GLU A 112 8.57 -18.82 1.58
CA GLU A 112 8.19 -19.99 2.37
C GLU A 112 8.18 -19.70 3.88
N LYS A 113 8.98 -18.73 4.35
CA LYS A 113 9.09 -18.35 5.75
C LYS A 113 8.27 -17.13 6.13
N ASN A 114 8.00 -16.25 5.18
CA ASN A 114 7.34 -14.96 5.39
C ASN A 114 5.99 -14.99 4.66
N THR A 115 4.95 -15.47 5.34
CA THR A 115 3.62 -15.71 4.73
C THR A 115 2.51 -14.81 5.29
N SER A 116 2.73 -14.11 6.41
CA SER A 116 1.74 -13.27 7.10
C SER A 116 1.13 -12.21 6.19
N TRP A 117 1.96 -11.57 5.35
CA TRP A 117 1.54 -10.50 4.43
C TRP A 117 0.25 -10.82 3.65
N ARG A 118 0.02 -12.12 3.34
CA ARG A 118 -1.18 -12.52 2.58
C ARG A 118 -2.44 -12.43 3.44
N THR A 119 -2.34 -12.85 4.69
CA THR A 119 -3.45 -12.71 5.65
C THR A 119 -3.73 -11.26 5.92
N ASP A 120 -2.67 -10.46 6.11
CA ASP A 120 -2.77 -9.02 6.36
C ASP A 120 -3.40 -8.30 5.17
N LEU A 121 -3.00 -8.64 3.94
CA LEU A 121 -3.62 -8.10 2.71
C LEU A 121 -5.10 -8.47 2.61
N ASN A 122 -5.47 -9.72 2.87
CA ASN A 122 -6.85 -10.17 2.83
C ASN A 122 -7.71 -9.42 3.86
N THR A 123 -7.18 -9.20 5.06
CA THR A 123 -7.83 -8.43 6.13
C THR A 123 -7.98 -6.97 5.74
N MET A 124 -6.91 -6.31 5.33
CA MET A 124 -6.93 -4.91 4.92
C MET A 124 -7.84 -4.68 3.70
N TRP A 125 -7.87 -5.61 2.74
CA TRP A 125 -8.78 -5.51 1.60
C TRP A 125 -10.26 -5.66 2.01
N GLY A 126 -10.55 -6.50 2.99
CA GLY A 126 -11.87 -6.60 3.59
C GLY A 126 -12.32 -5.28 4.22
N LYS A 127 -11.44 -4.68 5.03
CA LYS A 127 -11.65 -3.36 5.64
C LYS A 127 -11.81 -2.26 4.59
N LEU A 128 -10.99 -2.26 3.53
CA LEU A 128 -11.11 -1.36 2.39
C LEU A 128 -12.48 -1.48 1.70
N SER A 129 -12.91 -2.72 1.42
CA SER A 129 -14.19 -2.99 0.75
C SER A 129 -15.39 -2.58 1.60
N TYR A 130 -15.28 -2.62 2.93
CA TYR A 130 -16.29 -2.12 3.84
C TYR A 130 -16.39 -0.58 3.79
N ARG A 131 -15.26 0.12 3.78
CA ARG A 131 -15.19 1.59 3.74
C ARG A 131 -15.48 2.18 2.36
N LEU A 132 -15.13 1.43 1.32
CA LEU A 132 -15.36 1.77 -0.08
C LEU A 132 -16.07 0.61 -0.79
N PRO A 133 -17.41 0.48 -0.67
CA PRO A 133 -18.17 -0.69 -1.10
C PRO A 133 -18.11 -1.00 -2.61
N LYS A 134 -17.70 -0.02 -3.43
CA LYS A 134 -17.52 -0.21 -4.89
C LYS A 134 -16.16 -0.83 -5.25
N THR A 135 -15.32 -1.15 -4.25
CA THR A 135 -14.01 -1.78 -4.46
C THR A 135 -14.19 -3.20 -5.01
N PRO A 136 -13.69 -3.50 -6.22
CA PRO A 136 -13.84 -4.83 -6.80
C PRO A 136 -12.88 -5.82 -6.16
N GLN A 137 -13.25 -7.11 -6.17
CA GLN A 137 -12.33 -8.17 -5.73
C GLN A 137 -11.21 -8.36 -6.76
N PRO A 138 -9.92 -8.29 -6.37
CA PRO A 138 -8.82 -8.42 -7.28
C PRO A 138 -8.39 -9.86 -7.51
N THR A 139 -7.69 -10.08 -8.63
CA THR A 139 -6.75 -11.19 -8.77
C THR A 139 -5.36 -10.68 -8.42
N LEU A 140 -4.72 -11.32 -7.44
CA LEU A 140 -3.35 -11.01 -7.04
C LEU A 140 -2.36 -11.77 -7.91
N VAL A 141 -1.32 -11.10 -8.41
CA VAL A 141 -0.25 -11.73 -9.19
C VAL A 141 1.10 -11.36 -8.60
N SER A 142 1.87 -12.37 -8.17
CA SER A 142 3.27 -12.13 -7.84
C SER A 142 4.17 -12.41 -9.03
N TYR A 143 5.21 -11.59 -9.24
CA TYR A 143 6.09 -11.69 -10.39
C TYR A 143 7.54 -11.39 -10.03
N PHE A 144 8.41 -11.43 -11.03
CA PHE A 144 9.80 -11.01 -11.00
C PHE A 144 10.00 -9.90 -12.03
N SER A 145 10.51 -8.74 -11.62
CA SER A 145 10.70 -7.55 -12.48
C SER A 145 12.15 -7.32 -12.86
N GLN A 146 13.06 -8.15 -12.41
CA GLN A 146 14.50 -7.98 -12.56
C GLN A 146 14.99 -6.64 -11.94
N PHE A 147 14.49 -6.33 -10.74
CA PHE A 147 14.83 -5.10 -9.99
C PHE A 147 14.50 -3.81 -10.74
N SER A 148 13.48 -3.85 -11.61
CA SER A 148 12.95 -2.64 -12.26
C SER A 148 12.14 -1.79 -11.27
N ASN A 149 11.78 -0.57 -11.67
CA ASN A 149 10.98 0.34 -10.84
C ASN A 149 9.51 -0.08 -10.65
N PHE A 150 9.15 -1.30 -11.09
CA PHE A 150 7.79 -1.85 -10.98
C PHE A 150 7.66 -2.73 -9.73
N ASN A 151 7.69 -2.13 -8.53
CA ASN A 151 7.50 -2.87 -7.27
C ASN A 151 6.09 -3.44 -7.17
N THR A 152 5.10 -2.62 -7.52
CA THR A 152 3.68 -2.98 -7.61
C THR A 152 3.07 -2.39 -8.86
N PHE A 153 2.00 -3.00 -9.38
CA PHE A 153 1.16 -2.40 -10.42
C PHE A 153 -0.31 -2.72 -10.23
N VAL A 154 -1.14 -1.90 -10.84
CA VAL A 154 -2.60 -2.07 -10.88
C VAL A 154 -3.04 -2.03 -12.34
N ASP A 155 -3.80 -3.03 -12.76
CA ASP A 155 -4.48 -3.04 -14.05
C ASP A 155 -5.96 -3.37 -13.85
N SER A 156 -6.82 -2.68 -14.58
CA SER A 156 -8.26 -2.92 -14.55
C SER A 156 -8.80 -3.04 -15.98
N SER A 157 -9.38 -4.17 -16.28
CA SER A 157 -9.99 -4.41 -17.59
C SER A 157 -11.38 -5.03 -17.47
N LYS A 158 -12.25 -4.73 -18.43
CA LYS A 158 -13.60 -5.32 -18.47
C LYS A 158 -13.59 -6.84 -18.61
N SER A 159 -12.55 -7.41 -19.22
CA SER A 159 -12.46 -8.85 -19.51
C SER A 159 -11.84 -9.68 -18.38
N GLN A 160 -10.93 -9.12 -17.60
CA GLN A 160 -10.21 -9.84 -16.55
C GLN A 160 -10.37 -9.26 -15.14
N GLY A 161 -11.14 -8.17 -15.01
CA GLY A 161 -11.36 -7.48 -13.74
C GLY A 161 -10.12 -6.72 -13.24
N LEU A 162 -10.04 -6.54 -11.93
CA LEU A 162 -8.93 -5.89 -11.26
C LEU A 162 -7.77 -6.88 -11.04
N ILE A 163 -6.59 -6.49 -11.47
CA ILE A 163 -5.33 -7.21 -11.21
C ILE A 163 -4.45 -6.33 -10.32
N LEU A 164 -4.01 -6.87 -9.20
CA LEU A 164 -2.97 -6.31 -8.37
C LEU A 164 -1.71 -7.14 -8.53
N GLY A 165 -0.60 -6.49 -8.84
CA GLY A 165 0.66 -7.17 -9.03
C GLY A 165 1.75 -6.65 -8.09
N PHE A 166 2.63 -7.55 -7.61
CA PHE A 166 3.83 -7.16 -6.88
C PHE A 166 5.04 -8.01 -7.27
N SER A 167 6.17 -7.37 -7.31
CA SER A 167 7.46 -7.97 -7.65
C SER A 167 8.11 -8.55 -6.40
N LYS A 168 8.23 -9.88 -6.33
CA LYS A 168 8.71 -10.56 -5.09
C LYS A 168 10.11 -10.16 -4.68
N GLU A 169 11.02 -9.96 -5.63
CA GLU A 169 12.40 -9.58 -5.33
C GLU A 169 12.53 -8.16 -4.76
N MET A 170 11.51 -7.35 -4.88
CA MET A 170 11.48 -6.00 -4.33
C MET A 170 11.02 -5.95 -2.87
N PHE A 171 10.66 -7.10 -2.26
CA PHE A 171 10.19 -7.23 -0.88
C PHE A 171 10.91 -8.35 -0.15
N MET A 172 12.25 -8.38 -0.27
CA MET A 172 13.10 -9.48 0.26
C MET A 172 13.82 -9.13 1.57
N ASN A 173 13.51 -8.02 2.20
CA ASN A 173 14.18 -7.44 3.35
C ASN A 173 15.61 -6.96 3.03
N ASP A 174 16.17 -6.15 3.92
CA ASP A 174 17.48 -5.51 3.80
C ASP A 174 18.67 -6.48 3.72
N THR A 175 18.49 -7.69 4.23
CA THR A 175 19.51 -8.75 4.21
C THR A 175 19.63 -9.46 2.86
N PHE A 176 18.82 -9.10 1.87
CA PHE A 176 18.88 -9.74 0.56
C PHE A 176 20.17 -9.37 -0.18
N PRO A 177 21.06 -10.35 -0.49
CA PRO A 177 22.42 -10.05 -0.97
C PRO A 177 22.48 -9.23 -2.26
N LEU A 178 21.46 -9.38 -3.13
CA LEU A 178 21.45 -8.66 -4.41
C LEU A 178 21.19 -7.17 -4.24
N TYR A 179 20.55 -6.71 -3.18
CA TYR A 179 20.37 -5.27 -2.96
C TYR A 179 21.71 -4.55 -2.84
N ALA A 180 22.64 -5.10 -2.05
CA ALA A 180 23.98 -4.55 -1.93
C ALA A 180 24.78 -4.66 -3.24
N MET A 181 24.64 -5.75 -3.99
CA MET A 181 25.34 -5.95 -5.27
C MET A 181 24.84 -5.03 -6.39
N LEU A 182 23.59 -4.59 -6.30
CA LEU A 182 22.93 -3.69 -7.27
C LEU A 182 22.91 -2.23 -6.81
N ASP A 183 23.64 -1.90 -5.73
CA ASP A 183 23.68 -0.57 -5.12
C ASP A 183 22.26 -0.01 -4.84
N VAL A 184 21.32 -0.88 -4.42
CA VAL A 184 19.99 -0.43 -4.02
C VAL A 184 20.15 0.46 -2.79
N PRO A 185 19.73 1.74 -2.85
CA PRO A 185 19.90 2.65 -1.74
C PRO A 185 19.23 2.13 -0.46
N GLY A 186 19.95 2.20 0.68
CA GLY A 186 19.50 1.62 1.94
C GLY A 186 18.17 2.16 2.46
N PHE A 187 17.77 3.36 2.05
CA PHE A 187 16.46 3.91 2.44
C PHE A 187 15.27 3.15 1.82
N TYR A 188 15.46 2.41 0.72
CA TYR A 188 14.41 1.54 0.18
C TYR A 188 14.11 0.36 1.10
N ASN A 189 15.02 -0.01 2.01
CA ASN A 189 14.84 -1.15 2.89
C ASN A 189 13.62 -1.00 3.81
N ARG A 190 13.23 0.23 4.14
CA ARG A 190 12.00 0.51 4.91
C ARG A 190 10.73 0.05 4.21
N TYR A 191 10.76 -0.05 2.87
CA TYR A 191 9.63 -0.44 2.03
C TYR A 191 9.84 -1.81 1.37
N ASN A 192 11.07 -2.34 1.37
CA ASN A 192 11.45 -3.57 0.67
C ASN A 192 11.34 -4.81 1.57
N ASN A 193 10.26 -4.92 2.34
CA ASN A 193 9.98 -6.09 3.18
C ASN A 193 8.55 -6.59 2.95
N THR A 194 8.29 -7.86 3.29
CA THR A 194 7.00 -8.50 3.02
C THR A 194 5.83 -7.87 3.77
N GLU A 195 6.07 -7.23 4.90
CA GLU A 195 5.05 -6.56 5.72
C GLU A 195 4.49 -5.32 5.02
N GLN A 196 5.27 -4.73 4.10
CA GLN A 196 4.85 -3.57 3.31
C GLN A 196 3.99 -3.91 2.09
N ILE A 197 3.92 -5.18 1.68
CA ILE A 197 3.15 -5.60 0.49
C ILE A 197 1.69 -5.16 0.57
N PRO A 198 0.93 -5.38 1.68
CA PRO A 198 -0.46 -4.96 1.78
C PRO A 198 -0.63 -3.44 1.59
N THR A 199 0.13 -2.66 2.32
CA THR A 199 0.08 -1.19 2.28
C THR A 199 0.39 -0.66 0.88
N MET A 200 1.48 -1.14 0.26
CA MET A 200 1.90 -0.69 -1.07
C MET A 200 0.89 -1.06 -2.17
N LEU A 201 0.27 -2.23 -2.10
CA LEU A 201 -0.76 -2.64 -3.06
C LEU A 201 -2.03 -1.81 -2.91
N ILE A 202 -2.50 -1.56 -1.69
CA ILE A 202 -3.71 -0.76 -1.44
C ILE A 202 -3.45 0.71 -1.79
N TRP A 203 -2.30 1.25 -1.39
CA TRP A 203 -1.91 2.62 -1.76
C TRP A 203 -1.91 2.82 -3.29
N ASN A 204 -1.26 1.89 -4.03
CA ASN A 204 -1.21 1.97 -5.48
C ASN A 204 -2.60 1.81 -6.13
N TYR A 205 -3.44 0.91 -5.58
CA TYR A 205 -4.83 0.78 -6.02
C TYR A 205 -5.60 2.08 -5.84
N LEU A 206 -5.61 2.66 -4.65
CA LEU A 206 -6.32 3.91 -4.36
C LEU A 206 -5.82 5.05 -5.25
N LYS A 207 -4.51 5.16 -5.40
CA LYS A 207 -3.91 6.13 -6.31
C LYS A 207 -4.40 5.96 -7.75
N SER A 208 -4.40 4.74 -8.27
CA SER A 208 -4.88 4.44 -9.63
C SER A 208 -6.36 4.77 -9.84
N GLN A 209 -7.20 4.66 -8.80
CA GLN A 209 -8.64 4.93 -8.88
C GLN A 209 -8.99 6.42 -8.82
N TYR A 210 -8.20 7.19 -8.06
CA TYR A 210 -8.61 8.54 -7.67
C TYR A 210 -7.68 9.66 -8.19
N GLU A 211 -6.40 9.39 -8.49
CA GLU A 211 -5.44 10.43 -8.89
C GLU A 211 -5.89 11.23 -10.12
N SER A 212 -6.40 10.56 -11.15
CA SER A 212 -6.88 11.25 -12.36
C SER A 212 -8.11 12.12 -12.11
N LYS A 213 -8.94 11.77 -11.13
CA LYS A 213 -10.14 12.53 -10.75
C LYS A 213 -9.76 13.75 -9.91
N HIS A 214 -8.88 13.56 -8.93
CA HIS A 214 -8.37 14.65 -8.08
C HIS A 214 -7.47 15.60 -8.85
N ASN A 215 -6.59 15.06 -9.72
CA ASN A 215 -5.72 15.82 -10.62
C ASN A 215 -5.07 17.04 -9.93
N PRO A 216 -4.35 16.85 -8.81
CA PRO A 216 -3.86 17.94 -7.98
C PRO A 216 -2.95 18.89 -8.76
N LYS A 217 -3.18 20.21 -8.61
CA LYS A 217 -2.48 21.27 -9.35
C LYS A 217 -1.50 22.06 -8.48
N ASN A 218 -1.61 21.95 -7.17
CA ASN A 218 -0.75 22.62 -6.21
C ASN A 218 -0.46 21.72 -5.02
N MET A 219 0.44 22.19 -4.14
CA MET A 219 0.85 21.42 -2.97
C MET A 219 -0.29 21.05 -2.03
N LEU A 220 -1.24 21.96 -1.76
CA LEU A 220 -2.36 21.68 -0.87
C LEU A 220 -3.24 20.56 -1.42
N GLU A 221 -3.58 20.63 -2.70
CA GLU A 221 -4.36 19.60 -3.37
C GLU A 221 -3.64 18.24 -3.36
N GLN A 222 -2.31 18.24 -3.59
CA GLN A 222 -1.49 17.03 -3.49
C GLN A 222 -1.46 16.49 -2.06
N ALA A 223 -1.28 17.35 -1.06
CA ALA A 223 -1.26 16.94 0.35
C ALA A 223 -2.61 16.36 0.79
N VAL A 224 -3.71 17.00 0.43
CA VAL A 224 -5.05 16.50 0.72
C VAL A 224 -5.33 15.17 0.04
N PHE A 225 -4.92 15.02 -1.23
CA PHE A 225 -5.11 13.76 -1.96
C PHE A 225 -4.30 12.61 -1.34
N GLU A 226 -3.00 12.79 -1.13
CA GLU A 226 -2.16 11.77 -0.47
C GLU A 226 -2.64 11.52 0.96
N GLY A 227 -3.07 12.58 1.66
CA GLY A 227 -3.59 12.50 3.02
C GLY A 227 -4.84 11.64 3.15
N LYS A 228 -5.75 11.65 2.16
CA LYS A 228 -6.92 10.75 2.14
C LYS A 228 -6.51 9.29 2.09
N ILE A 229 -5.54 8.97 1.22
CA ILE A 229 -5.04 7.60 1.08
C ILE A 229 -4.38 7.14 2.37
N TRP A 230 -3.50 7.96 2.94
CA TRP A 230 -2.78 7.62 4.17
C TRP A 230 -3.69 7.55 5.39
N ALA A 231 -4.63 8.48 5.53
CA ALA A 231 -5.61 8.43 6.62
C ALA A 231 -6.47 7.17 6.55
N LEU A 232 -6.87 6.74 5.35
CA LEU A 232 -7.61 5.48 5.18
C LEU A 232 -6.73 4.26 5.49
N LEU A 233 -5.46 4.25 5.08
CA LEU A 233 -4.52 3.18 5.42
C LEU A 233 -4.35 3.05 6.93
N LEU A 234 -4.17 4.18 7.64
CA LEU A 234 -4.07 4.21 9.10
C LEU A 234 -5.36 3.75 9.79
N ASP A 235 -6.53 4.19 9.28
CA ASP A 235 -7.85 3.79 9.82
C ASP A 235 -8.13 2.28 9.65
N MET A 236 -7.52 1.64 8.67
CA MET A 236 -7.66 0.19 8.46
C MET A 236 -6.68 -0.68 9.27
N GLN A 237 -5.71 -0.07 9.94
CA GLN A 237 -4.71 -0.80 10.73
C GLN A 237 -5.15 -0.86 12.19
N ASP A 238 -4.89 -1.99 12.85
CA ASP A 238 -5.17 -2.19 14.27
C ASP A 238 -3.85 -2.08 15.04
N GLY A 239 -3.71 -1.11 15.91
CA GLY A 239 -2.59 -1.05 16.85
C GLY A 239 -1.85 0.29 16.92
N ASN A 240 -0.87 0.35 17.84
CA ASN A 240 -0.13 1.58 18.13
C ASN A 240 1.05 1.84 17.18
N ASP A 241 1.42 0.86 16.35
CA ASP A 241 2.60 0.90 15.47
C ASP A 241 2.22 1.13 14.00
N GLU A 242 1.10 1.82 13.75
CA GLU A 242 0.52 2.09 12.42
C GLU A 242 1.51 2.76 11.46
N PHE A 243 2.41 3.59 11.99
CA PHE A 243 3.44 4.28 11.21
C PHE A 243 4.48 3.35 10.59
N ILE A 244 4.74 2.17 11.18
CA ILE A 244 5.68 1.17 10.65
C ILE A 244 5.22 0.72 9.25
N ASN A 245 3.92 0.53 9.06
CA ASN A 245 3.35 0.15 7.78
C ASN A 245 3.40 1.26 6.73
N LEU A 246 3.67 2.50 7.14
CA LEU A 246 4.00 3.62 6.26
C LEU A 246 5.52 3.78 6.04
N GLY A 247 6.32 2.90 6.63
CA GLY A 247 7.77 2.87 6.48
C GLY A 247 8.53 3.86 7.36
N TYR A 248 7.95 4.32 8.47
CA TYR A 248 8.63 5.20 9.43
C TYR A 248 9.11 4.45 10.66
N SER A 249 10.16 4.95 11.30
CA SER A 249 10.51 4.56 12.65
C SER A 249 9.65 5.32 13.67
N GLU A 250 9.64 4.84 14.92
CA GLU A 250 8.96 5.52 16.02
C GLU A 250 9.51 6.94 16.22
N GLU A 251 10.82 7.11 16.11
CA GLU A 251 11.48 8.41 16.27
C GLU A 251 11.11 9.39 15.15
N GLU A 252 11.06 8.90 13.89
CA GLU A 252 10.65 9.70 12.74
C GLU A 252 9.20 10.16 12.88
N TRP A 253 8.32 9.24 13.30
CA TRP A 253 6.91 9.56 13.51
C TRP A 253 6.71 10.56 14.65
N ALA A 254 7.35 10.33 15.80
CA ALA A 254 7.31 11.23 16.95
C ALA A 254 7.87 12.63 16.60
N MET A 255 8.91 12.71 15.78
CA MET A 255 9.45 13.97 15.27
C MET A 255 8.40 14.71 14.41
N MET A 256 7.76 14.02 13.47
CA MET A 256 6.72 14.64 12.63
C MET A 256 5.54 15.13 13.45
N GLU A 257 5.11 14.35 14.45
CA GLU A 257 4.05 14.76 15.37
C GLU A 257 4.39 16.03 16.17
N ARG A 258 5.58 16.07 16.71
CA ARG A 258 6.06 17.23 17.50
C ARG A 258 6.23 18.47 16.64
N ASP A 259 6.72 18.32 15.41
CA ASP A 259 7.21 19.43 14.59
C ASP A 259 6.20 19.88 13.52
N GLN A 260 4.92 19.44 13.60
CA GLN A 260 3.84 19.82 12.67
C GLN A 260 3.75 21.33 12.42
N GLY A 261 3.85 22.14 13.49
CA GLY A 261 3.79 23.59 13.39
C GLY A 261 4.95 24.19 12.59
N GLN A 262 6.16 23.61 12.72
CA GLN A 262 7.33 24.03 11.96
C GLN A 262 7.21 23.66 10.48
N MET A 263 6.71 22.45 10.17
CA MET A 263 6.44 22.03 8.80
C MET A 263 5.42 22.95 8.12
N TRP A 264 4.33 23.25 8.83
CA TRP A 264 3.28 24.14 8.31
C TRP A 264 3.82 25.53 8.04
N LYS A 265 4.58 26.09 8.98
CA LYS A 265 5.24 27.39 8.84
C LYS A 265 6.19 27.41 7.64
N LEU A 266 7.00 26.35 7.47
CA LEU A 266 7.91 26.19 6.33
C LEU A 266 7.14 26.25 4.99
N PHE A 267 6.01 25.56 4.88
CA PHE A 267 5.20 25.55 3.65
C PHE A 267 4.65 26.94 3.31
N LEU A 268 4.25 27.71 4.34
CA LEU A 268 3.78 29.09 4.18
C LEU A 268 4.93 30.04 3.79
N GLU A 269 6.06 30.01 4.49
CA GLU A 269 7.22 30.87 4.25
C GLU A 269 7.83 30.66 2.86
N GLN A 270 7.90 29.41 2.41
CA GLN A 270 8.37 29.06 1.07
C GLN A 270 7.30 29.29 -0.02
N LYS A 271 6.10 29.75 0.34
CA LYS A 271 4.96 29.92 -0.56
C LYS A 271 4.65 28.63 -1.37
N ALA A 272 4.95 27.47 -0.76
CA ALA A 272 4.81 26.18 -1.41
C ALA A 272 3.34 25.76 -1.49
N LEU A 273 2.54 26.04 -0.46
CA LEU A 273 1.19 25.48 -0.27
C LEU A 273 0.26 25.68 -1.47
N TYR A 274 0.33 26.85 -2.12
CA TYR A 274 -0.49 27.18 -3.29
C TYR A 274 0.35 27.29 -4.59
N SER A 275 1.59 26.81 -4.57
CA SER A 275 2.43 26.80 -5.76
C SER A 275 1.93 25.75 -6.75
N ASN A 276 1.77 26.17 -8.01
CA ASN A 276 1.51 25.27 -9.14
C ASN A 276 2.79 24.73 -9.77
N ASP A 277 3.97 25.18 -9.32
CA ASP A 277 5.26 24.64 -9.77
C ASP A 277 5.61 23.40 -8.94
N PHE A 278 5.49 22.24 -9.57
CA PHE A 278 5.82 20.95 -8.96
C PHE A 278 7.25 20.90 -8.39
N ASN A 279 8.22 21.59 -8.99
CA ASN A 279 9.59 21.60 -8.50
C ASN A 279 9.74 22.28 -7.13
N VAL A 280 8.83 23.18 -6.77
CA VAL A 280 8.82 23.85 -5.47
C VAL A 280 8.47 22.88 -4.35
N TYR A 281 7.50 21.98 -4.58
CA TYR A 281 6.93 21.15 -3.51
C TYR A 281 7.17 19.65 -3.67
N ARG A 282 7.62 19.11 -4.82
CA ARG A 282 7.83 17.67 -5.04
C ARG A 282 8.63 16.99 -3.94
N ARG A 283 9.64 17.69 -3.37
CA ARG A 283 10.50 17.17 -2.30
C ARG A 283 9.74 16.74 -1.05
N TYR A 284 8.55 17.27 -0.83
CA TYR A 284 7.70 16.94 0.32
C TYR A 284 6.85 15.69 0.13
N PHE A 285 6.88 15.08 -1.08
CA PHE A 285 6.09 13.90 -1.44
C PHE A 285 6.92 12.76 -2.02
N VAL A 286 8.24 12.91 -2.10
CA VAL A 286 9.10 11.89 -2.70
C VAL A 286 9.50 10.86 -1.65
N TYR A 287 9.34 9.60 -2.02
CA TYR A 287 9.99 8.50 -1.30
C TYR A 287 11.49 8.70 -1.32
N GLY A 288 12.12 8.63 -0.16
CA GLY A 288 13.53 8.85 -0.04
C GLY A 288 14.03 8.52 1.35
N ASP A 289 15.28 8.86 1.60
CA ASP A 289 15.86 8.76 2.94
C ASP A 289 15.28 9.87 3.84
N LYS A 290 15.28 11.11 3.33
CA LYS A 290 14.90 12.32 4.08
C LYS A 290 14.33 13.38 3.15
N THR A 291 13.60 14.34 3.72
CA THR A 291 13.21 15.57 3.02
C THR A 291 14.34 16.59 3.12
N PHE A 292 14.84 17.09 1.97
CA PHE A 292 15.93 18.06 1.92
C PHE A 292 15.48 19.41 1.38
N GLY A 293 16.11 20.48 1.86
CA GLY A 293 15.93 21.82 1.31
C GLY A 293 16.26 22.95 2.28
N PRO A 294 16.21 24.21 1.83
CA PRO A 294 16.43 25.37 2.71
C PRO A 294 15.44 25.38 3.86
N GLY A 295 15.95 25.57 5.09
CA GLY A 295 15.14 25.61 6.30
C GLY A 295 14.62 24.26 6.79
N ILE A 296 15.03 23.14 6.18
CA ILE A 296 14.66 21.79 6.58
C ILE A 296 15.81 21.17 7.38
N PRO A 297 15.55 20.65 8.59
CA PRO A 297 16.56 19.94 9.37
C PRO A 297 17.10 18.71 8.62
N PRO A 298 18.40 18.37 8.77
CA PRO A 298 19.01 17.23 8.07
C PRO A 298 18.37 15.87 8.41
N GLU A 299 17.79 15.76 9.60
CA GLU A 299 17.10 14.56 10.10
C GLU A 299 15.62 14.47 9.69
N CYS A 300 15.10 15.47 8.97
CA CYS A 300 13.69 15.55 8.60
C CYS A 300 13.26 14.31 7.80
N PRO A 301 12.24 13.56 8.24
CA PRO A 301 11.75 12.38 7.54
C PRO A 301 11.27 12.67 6.12
N PRO A 302 11.17 11.66 5.25
CA PRO A 302 10.61 11.82 3.91
C PRO A 302 9.10 12.10 3.97
N MET A 303 8.54 12.59 2.87
CA MET A 303 7.09 12.68 2.62
C MET A 303 6.29 13.50 3.65
N ILE A 304 6.90 14.55 4.22
CA ILE A 304 6.23 15.42 5.20
C ILE A 304 4.97 16.12 4.66
N GLY A 305 4.85 16.28 3.35
CA GLY A 305 3.64 16.79 2.70
C GLY A 305 2.47 15.83 2.82
N SER A 306 2.72 14.52 2.62
CA SER A 306 1.72 13.46 2.81
C SER A 306 1.33 13.36 4.28
N PHE A 307 2.29 13.45 5.21
CA PHE A 307 2.00 13.47 6.65
C PHE A 307 1.09 14.64 7.04
N VAL A 308 1.41 15.87 6.64
CA VAL A 308 0.57 17.06 6.93
C VAL A 308 -0.81 16.91 6.31
N GLY A 309 -0.89 16.39 5.08
CA GLY A 309 -2.16 16.06 4.43
C GLY A 309 -3.00 15.08 5.25
N THR A 310 -2.35 14.03 5.78
CA THR A 310 -3.00 13.05 6.67
C THR A 310 -3.60 13.71 7.90
N ARG A 311 -2.86 14.62 8.55
CA ARG A 311 -3.36 15.36 9.72
C ARG A 311 -4.54 16.28 9.39
N ILE A 312 -4.52 16.92 8.22
CA ILE A 312 -5.67 17.70 7.72
C ILE A 312 -6.90 16.81 7.58
N ILE A 313 -6.75 15.62 6.97
CA ILE A 313 -7.86 14.68 6.76
C ILE A 313 -8.37 14.12 8.08
N GLN A 314 -7.49 13.70 8.99
CA GLN A 314 -7.91 13.19 10.30
C GLN A 314 -8.69 14.25 11.10
N ARG A 315 -8.25 15.51 11.07
CA ARG A 315 -9.02 16.60 11.67
C ARG A 315 -10.35 16.83 10.96
N TYR A 316 -10.38 16.77 9.63
CA TYR A 316 -11.62 16.91 8.87
C TYR A 316 -12.64 15.84 9.27
N LEU A 317 -12.23 14.57 9.39
CA LEU A 317 -13.09 13.47 9.82
C LEU A 317 -13.58 13.59 11.27
N GLN A 318 -12.86 14.31 12.13
CA GLN A 318 -13.30 14.63 13.51
C GLN A 318 -14.38 15.71 13.56
N GLU A 319 -14.32 16.67 12.63
CA GLU A 319 -15.20 17.86 12.63
C GLU A 319 -16.42 17.70 11.69
N VAL A 320 -16.35 16.79 10.72
CA VAL A 320 -17.37 16.61 9.68
C VAL A 320 -17.77 15.14 9.60
N ASP A 321 -19.05 14.88 9.77
CA ASP A 321 -19.62 13.53 9.64
C ASP A 321 -19.79 13.19 8.16
N VAL A 322 -18.84 12.44 7.63
CA VAL A 322 -18.79 11.99 6.21
C VAL A 322 -18.29 10.56 6.13
N THR A 323 -18.78 9.84 5.15
CA THR A 323 -18.26 8.52 4.78
C THR A 323 -16.94 8.62 4.02
N TRP A 324 -16.18 7.52 3.95
CA TRP A 324 -14.96 7.46 3.13
C TRP A 324 -15.25 7.68 1.64
N GLU A 325 -16.38 7.18 1.11
CA GLU A 325 -16.77 7.44 -0.29
C GLU A 325 -17.00 8.94 -0.53
N GLU A 326 -17.74 9.62 0.35
CA GLU A 326 -17.97 11.06 0.25
C GLU A 326 -16.68 11.86 0.38
N LEU A 327 -15.77 11.44 1.27
CA LEU A 327 -14.46 12.08 1.42
C LEU A 327 -13.63 11.94 0.12
N PHE A 328 -13.59 10.77 -0.52
CA PHE A 328 -12.86 10.59 -1.77
C PHE A 328 -13.51 11.34 -2.95
N ASP A 329 -14.81 11.58 -2.90
CA ASP A 329 -15.55 12.36 -3.91
C ASP A 329 -15.57 13.89 -3.61
N GLU A 330 -15.00 14.35 -2.52
CA GLU A 330 -14.80 15.78 -2.25
C GLU A 330 -13.46 16.25 -2.84
N TYR A 331 -13.48 17.14 -3.82
CA TYR A 331 -12.27 17.58 -4.56
C TYR A 331 -11.75 18.95 -4.13
N ASP A 332 -12.53 19.70 -3.35
CA ASP A 332 -12.12 21.04 -2.89
C ASP A 332 -11.20 20.95 -1.66
N ALA A 333 -9.90 20.96 -1.91
CA ALA A 333 -8.88 20.92 -0.86
C ALA A 333 -8.94 22.15 0.09
N ASN A 334 -9.37 23.31 -0.40
CA ASN A 334 -9.54 24.49 0.45
C ASN A 334 -10.74 24.34 1.40
N LYS A 335 -11.83 23.74 0.91
CA LYS A 335 -12.99 23.40 1.75
C LYS A 335 -12.60 22.44 2.84
N ILE A 336 -11.87 21.35 2.50
CA ILE A 336 -11.36 20.36 3.46
C ILE A 336 -10.47 21.04 4.50
N LEU A 337 -9.46 21.82 4.08
CA LEU A 337 -8.57 22.54 4.99
C LEU A 337 -9.34 23.47 5.94
N ARG A 338 -10.27 24.26 5.41
CA ARG A 338 -11.09 25.19 6.20
C ARG A 338 -11.95 24.47 7.22
N LEU A 339 -12.64 23.40 6.82
CA LEU A 339 -13.56 22.65 7.69
C LEU A 339 -12.81 21.78 8.70
N SER A 340 -11.59 21.30 8.39
CA SER A 340 -10.76 20.58 9.36
C SER A 340 -10.30 21.46 10.52
N GLY A 341 -10.29 22.78 10.36
CA GLY A 341 -9.73 23.68 11.35
C GLY A 341 -8.23 23.43 11.63
N TYR A 342 -7.53 22.71 10.76
CA TYR A 342 -6.13 22.36 10.94
C TYR A 342 -5.25 23.62 11.01
N ASN A 343 -4.67 23.85 12.18
CA ASN A 343 -3.76 24.96 12.45
C ASN A 343 -2.76 24.58 13.55
N PRO A 344 -1.66 23.89 13.20
CA PRO A 344 -0.71 23.35 14.17
C PRO A 344 0.22 24.41 14.79
N VAL A 345 0.09 25.70 14.44
CA VAL A 345 0.90 26.82 14.98
C VAL A 345 0.23 27.52 16.16
N LYS A 346 -0.95 27.04 16.57
CA LYS A 346 -1.68 27.57 17.73
C LYS A 346 -1.27 26.77 19.00
#